data_e09980a510b3f7b62cd037166576143d
#
_entry.id   e09980a510b3f7b62cd037166576143d
#
_cell.length_a   1.000
_cell.length_b   1.000
_cell.length_c   1.000
_cell.angle_alpha   90.00
_cell.angle_beta   90.00
_cell.angle_gamma   90.00
#
_symmetry.space_group_name_H-M   'P 1'
#
loop_
_entity.id
_entity.type
_entity.pdbx_description
1 polymer ?
#
loop_
_entity_poly.entity_id
_entity_poly.type
_entity_poly.pdbx_seq_one_letter_code
_entity_poly.pdbx_strand_id
1 'polypeptide(L)'
;MDRLETRELVYFVAVAEELHFSRAAERLGIAQPPLSRAVSRLERRMGARLLERTSRHVELTAAGSVFLDECRRLLLDLDAAVLRTQRAVRPSRLVLAVRPGTGSGLLAQVLRSHGGAEPELVFTHDGAGALREGTADVALLCADSDDLTSLRTIEVAEEYPVALLPRDHRLARCAAMTTAELRQEPAYQDQCPPMGLDEVLDRVALGRLVTVVGSSVADRLTREVIAVPVTDLPTTTLALGWLPQNSRPEIASFARTVQRIAADRGRTRLLGQPAS
;
A
#
# COMPACT_ATOMS: atom_id res chain seq x y z
N MET A 1 -0.58 -36.11 -8.02
CA MET A 1 -1.32 -34.92 -8.47
C MET A 1 -0.61 -34.38 -9.70
N ASP A 2 -1.33 -34.29 -10.79
CA ASP A 2 -0.78 -33.70 -12.02
C ASP A 2 -0.62 -32.19 -11.80
N ARG A 3 0.57 -31.65 -12.08
CA ARG A 3 0.94 -30.29 -11.68
C ARG A 3 0.15 -29.25 -12.49
N LEU A 4 -0.45 -28.25 -11.84
CA LEU A 4 -1.13 -27.14 -12.51
C LEU A 4 -0.11 -26.29 -13.30
N GLU A 5 -0.48 -25.85 -14.48
CA GLU A 5 0.33 -24.96 -15.31
C GLU A 5 -0.05 -23.50 -15.07
N THR A 6 0.95 -22.60 -15.02
CA THR A 6 0.70 -21.15 -14.86
C THR A 6 -0.28 -20.62 -15.90
N ARG A 7 -0.24 -21.14 -17.12
CA ARG A 7 -1.17 -20.77 -18.19
C ARG A 7 -2.62 -21.06 -17.84
N GLU A 8 -2.89 -22.17 -17.14
CA GLU A 8 -4.25 -22.52 -16.73
C GLU A 8 -4.78 -21.54 -15.67
N LEU A 9 -3.92 -21.06 -14.77
CA LEU A 9 -4.26 -20.03 -13.79
C LEU A 9 -4.60 -18.71 -14.50
N VAL A 10 -3.77 -18.27 -15.45
CA VAL A 10 -4.02 -17.06 -16.25
C VAL A 10 -5.34 -17.15 -17.01
N TYR A 11 -5.63 -18.30 -17.61
CA TYR A 11 -6.86 -18.54 -18.35
C TYR A 11 -8.10 -18.50 -17.45
N PHE A 12 -8.01 -19.13 -16.27
CA PHE A 12 -9.10 -19.09 -15.30
C PHE A 12 -9.35 -17.67 -14.79
N VAL A 13 -8.31 -16.95 -14.39
CA VAL A 13 -8.42 -15.56 -13.91
C VAL A 13 -9.09 -14.68 -14.96
N ALA A 14 -8.67 -14.76 -16.21
CA ALA A 14 -9.29 -13.97 -17.29
C ALA A 14 -10.80 -14.28 -17.45
N VAL A 15 -11.21 -15.55 -17.39
CA VAL A 15 -12.64 -15.90 -17.48
C VAL A 15 -13.40 -15.45 -16.24
N ALA A 16 -12.80 -15.58 -15.04
CA ALA A 16 -13.40 -15.20 -13.78
C ALA A 16 -13.63 -13.68 -13.66
N GLU A 17 -12.75 -12.88 -14.22
CA GLU A 17 -12.86 -11.40 -14.23
C GLU A 17 -13.84 -10.90 -15.30
N GLU A 18 -13.82 -11.49 -16.48
CA GLU A 18 -14.74 -11.10 -17.57
C GLU A 18 -16.15 -11.67 -17.42
N LEU A 19 -16.31 -12.75 -16.65
CA LEU A 19 -17.55 -13.53 -16.55
C LEU A 19 -18.13 -13.89 -17.94
N HIS A 20 -17.22 -13.99 -18.95
CA HIS A 20 -17.59 -14.23 -20.34
C HIS A 20 -16.42 -14.83 -21.13
N PHE A 21 -16.59 -16.06 -21.63
CA PHE A 21 -15.50 -16.78 -22.33
C PHE A 21 -14.99 -16.08 -23.60
N SER A 22 -15.86 -15.45 -24.38
CA SER A 22 -15.42 -14.77 -25.61
C SER A 22 -14.61 -13.52 -25.30
N ARG A 23 -15.03 -12.69 -24.34
CA ARG A 23 -14.27 -11.51 -23.91
C ARG A 23 -12.93 -11.90 -23.29
N ALA A 24 -12.92 -12.93 -22.45
CA ALA A 24 -11.67 -13.44 -21.87
C ALA A 24 -10.70 -13.97 -22.97
N ALA A 25 -11.23 -14.66 -23.96
CA ALA A 25 -10.42 -15.16 -25.10
C ALA A 25 -9.86 -14.00 -25.92
N GLU A 26 -10.67 -12.98 -26.19
CA GLU A 26 -10.25 -11.76 -26.87
C GLU A 26 -9.15 -11.02 -26.10
N ARG A 27 -9.32 -10.81 -24.80
CA ARG A 27 -8.32 -10.24 -23.90
C ARG A 27 -7.00 -11.01 -23.90
N LEU A 28 -7.07 -12.33 -24.00
CA LEU A 28 -5.89 -13.22 -24.04
C LEU A 28 -5.27 -13.39 -25.44
N GLY A 29 -5.89 -12.85 -26.46
CA GLY A 29 -5.45 -13.00 -27.85
C GLY A 29 -5.54 -14.43 -28.40
N ILE A 30 -6.50 -15.24 -27.90
CA ILE A 30 -6.69 -16.63 -28.31
C ILE A 30 -8.14 -16.90 -28.74
N ALA A 31 -8.38 -18.03 -29.41
CA ALA A 31 -9.74 -18.47 -29.72
C ALA A 31 -10.47 -18.98 -28.46
N GLN A 32 -11.78 -18.80 -28.38
CA GLN A 32 -12.61 -19.24 -27.24
C GLN A 32 -12.58 -20.77 -27.00
N PRO A 33 -12.59 -21.66 -28.02
CA PRO A 33 -12.64 -23.12 -27.77
C PRO A 33 -11.44 -23.65 -27.01
N PRO A 34 -10.17 -23.29 -27.26
CA PRO A 34 -9.03 -23.72 -26.43
C PRO A 34 -9.12 -23.20 -25.00
N LEU A 35 -9.58 -21.98 -24.76
CA LEU A 35 -9.78 -21.42 -23.43
C LEU A 35 -10.78 -22.23 -22.62
N SER A 36 -11.97 -22.50 -23.21
CA SER A 36 -13.02 -23.30 -22.54
C SER A 36 -12.55 -24.71 -22.21
N ARG A 37 -11.79 -25.37 -23.11
CA ARG A 37 -11.20 -26.70 -22.87
C ARG A 37 -10.16 -26.66 -21.74
N ALA A 38 -9.34 -25.62 -21.68
CA ALA A 38 -8.33 -25.48 -20.64
C ALA A 38 -8.97 -25.31 -19.25
N VAL A 39 -9.95 -24.44 -19.12
CA VAL A 39 -10.70 -24.24 -17.86
C VAL A 39 -11.44 -25.53 -17.46
N SER A 40 -12.05 -26.23 -18.40
CA SER A 40 -12.72 -27.51 -18.09
C SER A 40 -11.73 -28.62 -17.67
N ARG A 41 -10.51 -28.65 -18.19
CA ARG A 41 -9.45 -29.54 -17.71
C ARG A 41 -9.01 -29.18 -16.29
N LEU A 42 -8.84 -27.89 -16.02
CA LEU A 42 -8.50 -27.39 -14.70
C LEU A 42 -9.54 -27.84 -13.65
N GLU A 43 -10.83 -27.62 -13.90
CA GLU A 43 -11.93 -28.07 -13.02
C GLU A 43 -11.88 -29.58 -12.75
N ARG A 44 -11.68 -30.39 -13.79
CA ARG A 44 -11.55 -31.85 -13.64
C ARG A 44 -10.35 -32.26 -12.79
N ARG A 45 -9.19 -31.60 -12.97
CA ARG A 45 -7.98 -31.88 -12.19
C ARG A 45 -8.14 -31.51 -10.73
N MET A 46 -8.85 -30.42 -10.46
CA MET A 46 -9.17 -29.98 -9.10
C MET A 46 -10.28 -30.79 -8.44
N GLY A 47 -11.08 -31.52 -9.21
CA GLY A 47 -12.24 -32.23 -8.70
C GLY A 47 -13.37 -31.28 -8.23
N ALA A 48 -13.33 -30.02 -8.63
CA ALA A 48 -14.29 -29.01 -8.23
C ALA A 48 -14.72 -28.14 -9.43
N ARG A 49 -15.98 -27.79 -9.49
CA ARG A 49 -16.45 -26.75 -10.41
C ARG A 49 -16.09 -25.38 -9.86
N LEU A 50 -15.43 -24.59 -10.68
CA LEU A 50 -15.04 -23.22 -10.35
C LEU A 50 -16.01 -22.19 -10.96
N LEU A 51 -16.66 -22.57 -12.07
CA LEU A 51 -17.59 -21.73 -12.80
C LEU A 51 -18.93 -22.44 -12.98
N GLU A 52 -20.01 -21.74 -12.72
CA GLU A 52 -21.36 -22.10 -13.16
C GLU A 52 -21.60 -21.51 -14.54
N ARG A 53 -22.06 -22.36 -15.47
CA ARG A 53 -22.25 -22.00 -16.87
C ARG A 53 -23.68 -22.31 -17.29
N THR A 54 -24.36 -21.29 -17.73
CA THR A 54 -25.63 -21.43 -18.48
C THR A 54 -25.39 -20.97 -19.91
N SER A 55 -26.36 -21.16 -20.77
CA SER A 55 -26.31 -20.66 -22.16
C SER A 55 -26.19 -19.13 -22.27
N ARG A 56 -26.42 -18.41 -21.17
CA ARG A 56 -26.48 -16.94 -21.13
C ARG A 56 -25.57 -16.29 -20.07
N HIS A 57 -25.02 -17.07 -19.14
CA HIS A 57 -24.34 -16.53 -17.98
C HIS A 57 -23.19 -17.40 -17.52
N VAL A 58 -22.14 -16.77 -17.03
CA VAL A 58 -20.99 -17.41 -16.36
C VAL A 58 -20.86 -16.73 -15.00
N GLU A 59 -20.84 -17.51 -13.94
CA GLU A 59 -20.68 -17.03 -12.56
C GLU A 59 -19.62 -17.85 -11.83
N LEU A 60 -19.00 -17.26 -10.82
CA LEU A 60 -18.09 -17.99 -9.93
C LEU A 60 -18.87 -18.83 -8.93
N THR A 61 -18.45 -20.07 -8.71
CA THR A 61 -18.85 -20.83 -7.54
C THR A 61 -18.13 -20.33 -6.29
N ALA A 62 -18.54 -20.76 -5.09
CA ALA A 62 -17.79 -20.48 -3.87
C ALA A 62 -16.33 -20.99 -3.97
N ALA A 63 -16.11 -22.18 -4.54
CA ALA A 63 -14.78 -22.71 -4.81
C ALA A 63 -14.01 -21.87 -5.86
N GLY A 64 -14.74 -21.35 -6.87
CA GLY A 64 -14.17 -20.46 -7.88
C GLY A 64 -13.68 -19.13 -7.29
N SER A 65 -14.43 -18.52 -6.37
CA SER A 65 -14.01 -17.29 -5.69
C SER A 65 -12.74 -17.51 -4.87
N VAL A 66 -12.69 -18.55 -4.06
CA VAL A 66 -11.48 -18.89 -3.28
C VAL A 66 -10.29 -19.12 -4.22
N PHE A 67 -10.51 -19.89 -5.30
CA PHE A 67 -9.43 -20.21 -6.24
C PHE A 67 -8.97 -18.98 -7.04
N LEU A 68 -9.85 -18.02 -7.33
CA LEU A 68 -9.50 -16.76 -7.99
C LEU A 68 -8.51 -15.96 -7.14
N ASP A 69 -8.79 -15.82 -5.86
CA ASP A 69 -7.92 -15.08 -4.93
C ASP A 69 -6.56 -15.76 -4.78
N GLU A 70 -6.53 -17.09 -4.72
CA GLU A 70 -5.28 -17.86 -4.71
C GLU A 70 -4.50 -17.71 -6.02
N CYS A 71 -5.17 -17.78 -7.18
CA CYS A 71 -4.52 -17.58 -8.48
C CYS A 71 -3.89 -16.20 -8.61
N ARG A 72 -4.60 -15.16 -8.18
CA ARG A 72 -4.08 -13.79 -8.20
C ARG A 72 -2.80 -13.67 -7.38
N ARG A 73 -2.81 -14.21 -6.15
CA ARG A 73 -1.60 -14.22 -5.30
C ARG A 73 -0.44 -14.96 -5.95
N LEU A 74 -0.68 -16.16 -6.46
CA LEU A 74 0.38 -16.98 -7.08
C LEU A 74 0.97 -16.31 -8.33
N LEU A 75 0.16 -15.66 -9.16
CA LEU A 75 0.63 -14.95 -10.35
C LEU A 75 1.46 -13.73 -9.96
N LEU A 76 1.04 -12.94 -8.97
CA LEU A 76 1.82 -11.84 -8.42
C LEU A 76 3.16 -12.31 -7.82
N ASP A 77 3.16 -13.43 -7.08
CA ASP A 77 4.37 -14.02 -6.51
C ASP A 77 5.35 -14.48 -7.60
N LEU A 78 4.84 -15.02 -8.71
CA LEU A 78 5.65 -15.43 -9.85
C LEU A 78 6.30 -14.20 -10.54
N ASP A 79 5.52 -13.17 -10.81
CA ASP A 79 6.02 -11.93 -11.41
C ASP A 79 7.06 -11.26 -10.51
N ALA A 80 6.81 -11.22 -9.20
CA ALA A 80 7.76 -10.74 -8.20
C ALA A 80 9.06 -11.58 -8.19
N ALA A 81 8.97 -12.90 -8.34
CA ALA A 81 10.16 -13.77 -8.42
C ALA A 81 10.99 -13.48 -9.68
N VAL A 82 10.34 -13.26 -10.82
CA VAL A 82 11.00 -12.84 -12.08
C VAL A 82 11.74 -11.52 -11.90
N LEU A 83 11.05 -10.50 -11.36
CA LEU A 83 11.62 -9.18 -11.10
C LEU A 83 12.82 -9.25 -10.13
N ARG A 84 12.69 -9.99 -9.02
CA ARG A 84 13.82 -10.20 -8.09
C ARG A 84 15.01 -10.87 -8.75
N THR A 85 14.76 -11.88 -9.61
CA THR A 85 15.83 -12.57 -10.35
C THR A 85 16.51 -11.63 -11.34
N GLN A 86 15.76 -10.83 -12.08
CA GLN A 86 16.32 -9.83 -13.01
C GLN A 86 17.16 -8.77 -12.27
N ARG A 87 16.72 -8.35 -11.09
CA ARG A 87 17.47 -7.42 -10.23
C ARG A 87 18.75 -8.03 -9.66
N ALA A 88 18.77 -9.34 -9.36
CA ALA A 88 19.96 -10.01 -8.85
C ALA A 88 21.13 -10.04 -9.84
N VAL A 89 20.87 -9.89 -11.13
CA VAL A 89 21.91 -9.82 -12.18
C VAL A 89 22.63 -8.45 -12.20
N ARG A 90 22.01 -7.41 -11.65
CA ARG A 90 22.61 -6.08 -11.53
C ARG A 90 22.89 -5.81 -10.06
N PRO A 91 24.02 -5.17 -9.66
CA PRO A 91 24.21 -4.69 -8.29
C PRO A 91 23.10 -3.65 -8.02
N SER A 92 21.95 -4.11 -7.57
CA SER A 92 20.77 -3.27 -7.43
C SER A 92 20.81 -2.58 -6.07
N ARG A 93 20.63 -1.28 -6.09
CA ARG A 93 20.31 -0.50 -4.89
C ARG A 93 19.06 -1.08 -4.22
N LEU A 94 18.97 -0.95 -2.90
CA LEU A 94 17.74 -1.22 -2.17
C LEU A 94 16.63 -0.30 -2.69
N VAL A 95 15.46 -0.83 -3.01
CA VAL A 95 14.31 -0.02 -3.45
C VAL A 95 13.35 0.17 -2.28
N LEU A 96 13.13 1.41 -1.89
CA LEU A 96 12.23 1.80 -0.81
C LEU A 96 10.97 2.43 -1.38
N ALA A 97 9.83 1.78 -1.17
CA ALA A 97 8.51 2.35 -1.46
C ALA A 97 8.08 3.29 -0.33
N VAL A 98 7.62 4.47 -0.70
CA VAL A 98 7.18 5.52 0.23
C VAL A 98 5.87 6.12 -0.26
N ARG A 99 4.90 6.24 0.63
CA ARG A 99 3.69 7.00 0.35
C ARG A 99 4.02 8.50 0.36
N PRO A 100 3.61 9.27 -0.66
CA PRO A 100 3.81 10.72 -0.66
C PRO A 100 3.27 11.37 0.63
N GLY A 101 4.10 12.19 1.27
CA GLY A 101 3.72 12.88 2.51
C GLY A 101 3.95 12.12 3.82
N THR A 102 4.26 10.83 3.78
CA THR A 102 4.46 10.01 4.98
C THR A 102 5.91 10.06 5.46
N GLY A 103 6.10 10.22 6.78
CA GLY A 103 7.41 10.08 7.44
C GLY A 103 8.51 11.02 6.95
N SER A 104 8.19 12.21 6.43
CA SER A 104 9.12 13.07 5.68
C SER A 104 10.42 13.41 6.44
N GLY A 105 10.34 13.86 7.66
CA GLY A 105 11.53 14.21 8.46
C GLY A 105 12.34 12.97 8.88
N LEU A 106 11.65 11.86 9.16
CA LEU A 106 12.26 10.57 9.51
C LEU A 106 13.02 9.98 8.32
N LEU A 107 12.38 9.92 7.15
CA LEU A 107 12.99 9.37 5.94
C LEU A 107 14.31 10.08 5.60
N ALA A 108 14.31 11.40 5.59
CA ALA A 108 15.52 12.19 5.33
C ALA A 108 16.63 11.91 6.36
N GLN A 109 16.29 11.70 7.63
CA GLN A 109 17.24 11.36 8.68
C GLN A 109 17.80 9.93 8.48
N VAL A 110 16.94 8.97 8.14
CA VAL A 110 17.34 7.59 7.86
C VAL A 110 18.30 7.54 6.68
N LEU A 111 17.97 8.19 5.57
CA LEU A 111 18.80 8.20 4.37
C LEU A 111 20.19 8.83 4.63
N ARG A 112 20.24 9.95 5.35
CA ARG A 112 21.52 10.56 5.73
C ARG A 112 22.38 9.70 6.69
N SER A 113 21.73 8.89 7.51
CA SER A 113 22.41 8.07 8.52
C SER A 113 22.74 6.66 8.04
N HIS A 114 22.18 6.27 6.88
CA HIS A 114 22.44 4.96 6.30
C HIS A 114 23.83 4.95 5.64
N GLY A 115 24.76 4.20 6.22
CA GLY A 115 26.15 4.11 5.73
C GLY A 115 26.36 3.20 4.51
N GLY A 116 25.27 2.63 3.95
CA GLY A 116 25.28 1.80 2.77
C GLY A 116 25.03 2.59 1.48
N ALA A 117 24.83 1.86 0.37
CA ALA A 117 24.39 2.48 -0.88
C ALA A 117 23.02 3.14 -0.67
N GLU A 118 22.85 4.34 -1.19
CA GLU A 118 21.60 5.09 -1.10
C GLU A 118 20.45 4.30 -1.76
N PRO A 119 19.33 4.08 -1.06
CA PRO A 119 18.18 3.41 -1.64
C PRO A 119 17.58 4.19 -2.82
N GLU A 120 17.07 3.48 -3.80
CA GLU A 120 16.20 4.05 -4.81
C GLU A 120 14.81 4.27 -4.20
N LEU A 121 14.23 5.46 -4.39
CA LEU A 121 12.91 5.78 -3.86
C LEU A 121 11.84 5.60 -4.93
N VAL A 122 10.80 4.85 -4.60
CA VAL A 122 9.58 4.72 -5.41
C VAL A 122 8.42 5.30 -4.63
N PHE A 123 7.78 6.33 -5.18
CA PHE A 123 6.61 6.94 -4.57
C PHE A 123 5.35 6.22 -5.04
N THR A 124 4.61 5.62 -4.11
CA THR A 124 3.38 4.88 -4.38
C THR A 124 2.38 5.00 -3.22
N HIS A 125 1.10 4.91 -3.52
CA HIS A 125 0.03 4.84 -2.51
C HIS A 125 -0.19 3.41 -2.00
N ASP A 126 0.30 2.41 -2.72
CA ASP A 126 0.24 0.99 -2.34
C ASP A 126 1.65 0.44 -2.11
N GLY A 127 2.18 0.70 -0.93
CA GLY A 127 3.49 0.19 -0.51
C GLY A 127 3.50 -1.32 -0.30
N ALA A 128 2.42 -1.87 0.24
CA ALA A 128 2.28 -3.31 0.47
C ALA A 128 2.17 -4.09 -0.86
N GLY A 129 1.42 -3.57 -1.82
CA GLY A 129 1.37 -4.09 -3.19
C GLY A 129 2.74 -4.06 -3.86
N ALA A 130 3.46 -2.94 -3.76
CA ALA A 130 4.81 -2.80 -4.33
C ALA A 130 5.80 -3.85 -3.78
N LEU A 131 5.68 -4.23 -2.49
CA LEU A 131 6.46 -5.33 -1.90
C LEU A 131 6.08 -6.68 -2.50
N ARG A 132 4.77 -6.96 -2.61
CA ARG A 132 4.25 -8.23 -3.15
C ARG A 132 4.58 -8.39 -4.63
N GLU A 133 4.45 -7.34 -5.41
CA GLU A 133 4.82 -7.30 -6.82
C GLU A 133 6.34 -7.32 -7.05
N GLY A 134 7.14 -7.16 -5.99
CA GLY A 134 8.60 -7.11 -6.09
C GLY A 134 9.13 -5.83 -6.76
N THR A 135 8.32 -4.78 -6.88
CA THR A 135 8.74 -3.47 -7.37
C THR A 135 9.48 -2.67 -6.31
N ALA A 136 9.32 -3.03 -5.02
CA ALA A 136 10.11 -2.53 -3.89
C ALA A 136 10.68 -3.67 -3.05
N ASP A 137 11.79 -3.41 -2.35
CA ASP A 137 12.42 -4.33 -1.40
C ASP A 137 11.94 -4.09 0.03
N VAL A 138 11.71 -2.83 0.38
CA VAL A 138 11.18 -2.35 1.65
C VAL A 138 10.14 -1.27 1.40
N ALA A 139 9.20 -1.09 2.31
CA ALA A 139 8.19 -0.03 2.22
C ALA A 139 7.95 0.63 3.58
N LEU A 140 7.69 1.94 3.55
CA LEU A 140 7.17 2.65 4.71
C LEU A 140 5.64 2.56 4.66
N LEU A 141 5.05 1.91 5.66
CA LEU A 141 3.65 1.51 5.72
C LEU A 141 2.96 2.15 6.93
N CYS A 142 1.64 2.32 6.84
CA CYS A 142 0.79 2.70 7.96
C CYS A 142 0.07 1.45 8.47
N ALA A 143 0.34 1.05 9.72
CA ALA A 143 -0.15 -0.22 10.26
C ALA A 143 -1.68 -0.35 10.25
N ASP A 144 -2.40 0.77 10.35
CA ASP A 144 -3.87 0.77 10.45
C ASP A 144 -4.58 0.81 9.10
N SER A 145 -3.86 1.16 8.01
CA SER A 145 -4.46 1.32 6.69
C SER A 145 -3.91 0.39 5.62
N ASP A 146 -2.68 -0.09 5.79
CA ASP A 146 -2.04 -0.98 4.83
C ASP A 146 -2.22 -2.45 5.25
N ASP A 147 -2.41 -3.33 4.29
CA ASP A 147 -2.46 -4.77 4.54
C ASP A 147 -1.05 -5.31 4.83
N LEU A 148 -0.77 -5.56 6.11
CA LEU A 148 0.51 -6.09 6.58
C LEU A 148 0.61 -7.61 6.56
N THR A 149 -0.41 -8.31 6.05
CA THR A 149 -0.43 -9.77 5.99
C THR A 149 0.79 -10.31 5.24
N SER A 150 1.44 -11.28 5.83
CA SER A 150 2.66 -11.93 5.29
C SER A 150 3.89 -11.02 5.18
N LEU A 151 3.88 -9.83 5.75
CA LEU A 151 5.04 -8.95 5.84
C LEU A 151 5.75 -9.09 7.18
N ARG A 152 7.07 -8.94 7.19
CA ARG A 152 7.82 -8.58 8.40
C ARG A 152 7.81 -7.08 8.54
N THR A 153 7.56 -6.60 9.74
CA THR A 153 7.50 -5.18 10.04
C THR A 153 8.32 -4.82 11.27
N ILE A 154 8.80 -3.60 11.30
CA ILE A 154 9.33 -2.94 12.49
C ILE A 154 8.64 -1.59 12.65
N GLU A 155 8.18 -1.29 13.85
CA GLU A 155 7.61 0.01 14.16
C GLU A 155 8.67 1.10 14.09
N VAL A 156 8.31 2.24 13.55
CA VAL A 156 9.25 3.33 13.25
C VAL A 156 8.87 4.61 13.95
N ALA A 157 7.59 4.97 13.94
CA ALA A 157 7.06 6.15 14.59
C ALA A 157 5.55 6.05 14.79
N GLU A 158 5.03 6.78 15.76
CA GLU A 158 3.60 7.07 15.87
C GLU A 158 3.29 8.41 15.21
N GLU A 159 2.19 8.46 14.48
CA GLU A 159 1.61 9.65 13.90
C GLU A 159 0.26 9.94 14.54
N TYR A 160 0.05 11.19 14.91
CA TYR A 160 -1.23 11.66 15.43
C TYR A 160 -2.10 12.15 14.27
N PRO A 161 -3.42 11.93 14.31
CA PRO A 161 -4.32 12.45 13.29
C PRO A 161 -4.41 13.98 13.39
N VAL A 162 -4.25 14.63 12.25
CA VAL A 162 -4.41 16.09 12.12
C VAL A 162 -5.31 16.42 10.94
N ALA A 163 -6.23 17.35 11.14
CA ALA A 163 -7.05 17.90 10.08
C ALA A 163 -6.28 19.00 9.34
N LEU A 164 -6.25 18.92 8.01
CA LEU A 164 -5.74 19.99 7.17
C LEU A 164 -6.86 20.98 6.84
N LEU A 165 -6.62 22.23 7.13
CA LEU A 165 -7.58 23.33 6.98
C LEU A 165 -6.93 24.53 6.29
N PRO A 166 -7.68 25.33 5.52
CA PRO A 166 -7.23 26.67 5.13
C PRO A 166 -6.87 27.51 6.36
N ARG A 167 -5.86 28.35 6.26
CA ARG A 167 -5.39 29.15 7.38
C ARG A 167 -6.44 30.10 7.96
N ASP A 168 -7.32 30.60 7.13
CA ASP A 168 -8.42 31.50 7.48
C ASP A 168 -9.70 30.76 7.88
N HIS A 169 -9.70 29.46 7.88
CA HIS A 169 -10.84 28.65 8.26
C HIS A 169 -11.21 28.85 9.74
N ARG A 170 -12.53 28.87 10.06
CA ARG A 170 -13.00 29.05 11.45
C ARG A 170 -12.40 28.03 12.44
N LEU A 171 -12.26 26.78 12.03
CA LEU A 171 -11.69 25.71 12.87
C LEU A 171 -10.16 25.76 12.97
N ALA A 172 -9.46 26.53 12.13
CA ALA A 172 -8.01 26.66 12.19
C ALA A 172 -7.49 27.32 13.48
N ARG A 173 -8.38 27.95 14.25
CA ARG A 173 -8.08 28.59 15.55
C ARG A 173 -8.31 27.65 16.74
N CYS A 174 -8.88 26.47 16.53
CA CYS A 174 -9.10 25.50 17.59
C CYS A 174 -7.78 24.86 17.99
N ALA A 175 -7.61 24.59 19.30
CA ALA A 175 -6.45 23.83 19.77
C ALA A 175 -6.51 22.36 19.37
N ALA A 176 -7.71 21.82 19.23
CA ALA A 176 -8.02 20.48 18.75
C ALA A 176 -9.47 20.44 18.26
N MET A 177 -9.85 19.37 17.57
CA MET A 177 -11.22 19.13 17.10
C MET A 177 -11.57 17.65 17.06
N THR A 178 -12.83 17.35 16.73
CA THR A 178 -13.38 16.01 16.56
C THR A 178 -13.79 15.76 15.12
N THR A 179 -13.93 14.48 14.73
CA THR A 179 -14.48 14.11 13.41
C THR A 179 -15.92 14.57 13.23
N ALA A 180 -16.69 14.67 14.33
CA ALA A 180 -18.07 15.19 14.28
C ALA A 180 -18.12 16.67 13.86
N GLU A 181 -17.16 17.49 14.27
CA GLU A 181 -17.03 18.89 13.84
C GLU A 181 -16.58 18.98 12.37
N LEU A 182 -15.65 18.11 11.96
CA LEU A 182 -15.17 18.04 10.57
C LEU A 182 -16.28 17.66 9.59
N ARG A 183 -17.14 16.69 9.97
CA ARG A 183 -18.27 16.25 9.12
C ARG A 183 -19.31 17.34 8.84
N GLN A 184 -19.28 18.43 9.59
CA GLN A 184 -20.14 19.60 9.32
C GLN A 184 -19.58 20.48 8.20
N GLU A 185 -18.32 20.26 7.78
CA GLU A 185 -17.70 21.04 6.73
C GLU A 185 -18.03 20.45 5.35
N PRO A 186 -18.56 21.26 4.41
CA PRO A 186 -18.97 20.77 3.09
C PRO A 186 -17.82 20.15 2.27
N ALA A 187 -16.58 20.62 2.51
CA ALA A 187 -15.39 20.13 1.81
C ALA A 187 -14.71 18.92 2.49
N TYR A 188 -15.28 18.41 3.59
CA TYR A 188 -14.68 17.33 4.35
C TYR A 188 -14.80 15.99 3.62
N GLN A 189 -13.70 15.25 3.62
CA GLN A 189 -13.62 13.87 3.13
C GLN A 189 -12.99 12.99 4.21
N ASP A 190 -13.70 11.93 4.64
CA ASP A 190 -13.26 10.98 5.67
C ASP A 190 -11.93 10.29 5.30
N GLN A 191 -11.68 10.10 4.01
CA GLN A 191 -10.43 9.54 3.50
C GLN A 191 -9.71 10.56 2.63
N CYS A 192 -8.40 10.71 2.86
CA CYS A 192 -7.58 11.54 1.99
C CYS A 192 -7.57 10.94 0.58
N PRO A 193 -7.94 11.71 -0.45
CA PRO A 193 -7.94 11.21 -1.82
C PRO A 193 -6.55 10.71 -2.25
N PRO A 194 -6.46 9.70 -3.15
CA PRO A 194 -5.21 9.15 -3.63
C PRO A 194 -4.52 10.09 -4.64
N MET A 195 -4.00 11.21 -4.16
CA MET A 195 -3.31 12.23 -4.94
C MET A 195 -1.99 12.63 -4.27
N GLY A 196 -1.15 13.37 -4.97
CA GLY A 196 0.10 13.90 -4.42
C GLY A 196 -0.15 14.88 -3.27
N LEU A 197 0.79 14.95 -2.31
CA LEU A 197 0.66 15.85 -1.14
C LEU A 197 0.50 17.31 -1.57
N ASP A 198 1.24 17.75 -2.58
CA ASP A 198 1.17 19.14 -3.07
C ASP A 198 -0.25 19.45 -3.59
N GLU A 199 -0.88 18.53 -4.32
CA GLU A 199 -2.26 18.66 -4.78
C GLU A 199 -3.25 18.70 -3.60
N VAL A 200 -3.04 17.87 -2.56
CA VAL A 200 -3.83 17.90 -1.33
C VAL A 200 -3.74 19.30 -0.69
N LEU A 201 -2.51 19.81 -0.50
CA LEU A 201 -2.29 21.13 0.12
C LEU A 201 -2.91 22.27 -0.69
N ASP A 202 -2.79 22.24 -2.01
CA ASP A 202 -3.41 23.22 -2.89
C ASP A 202 -4.94 23.20 -2.79
N ARG A 203 -5.56 22.00 -2.80
CA ARG A 203 -7.01 21.87 -2.66
C ARG A 203 -7.50 22.34 -1.29
N VAL A 204 -6.72 22.07 -0.23
CA VAL A 204 -7.01 22.57 1.11
C VAL A 204 -6.90 24.10 1.14
N ALA A 205 -5.80 24.67 0.65
CA ALA A 205 -5.59 26.10 0.60
C ALA A 205 -6.74 26.84 -0.14
N LEU A 206 -7.28 26.20 -1.19
CA LEU A 206 -8.43 26.73 -1.96
C LEU A 206 -9.80 26.48 -1.28
N GLY A 207 -9.85 25.86 -0.10
CA GLY A 207 -11.10 25.51 0.59
C GLY A 207 -11.92 24.42 -0.12
N ARG A 208 -11.30 23.63 -0.99
CA ARG A 208 -11.96 22.57 -1.78
C ARG A 208 -11.79 21.18 -1.18
N LEU A 209 -11.00 21.05 -0.13
CA LEU A 209 -10.75 19.83 0.60
C LEU A 209 -10.48 20.14 2.06
N VAL A 210 -11.10 19.38 2.95
CA VAL A 210 -10.74 19.24 4.36
C VAL A 210 -10.58 17.74 4.58
N THR A 211 -9.46 17.30 5.14
CA THR A 211 -9.20 15.88 5.34
C THR A 211 -8.28 15.66 6.52
N VAL A 212 -8.26 14.44 7.05
CA VAL A 212 -7.37 14.04 8.14
C VAL A 212 -6.19 13.24 7.56
N VAL A 213 -4.99 13.58 8.03
CA VAL A 213 -3.73 12.95 7.66
C VAL A 213 -2.86 12.73 8.90
N GLY A 214 -1.75 12.02 8.76
CA GLY A 214 -0.77 11.85 9.83
C GLY A 214 0.01 13.15 10.12
N SER A 215 0.41 13.33 11.38
CA SER A 215 1.09 14.54 11.87
C SER A 215 2.44 14.83 11.20
N SER A 216 3.06 13.87 10.52
CA SER A 216 4.33 14.07 9.78
C SER A 216 4.21 15.08 8.63
N VAL A 217 2.99 15.37 8.17
CA VAL A 217 2.74 16.40 7.17
C VAL A 217 3.11 17.82 7.67
N ALA A 218 3.15 18.04 8.99
CA ALA A 218 3.36 19.34 9.59
C ALA A 218 4.66 20.03 9.10
N ASP A 219 5.71 19.26 8.83
CA ASP A 219 7.00 19.77 8.32
C ASP A 219 6.94 20.23 6.84
N ARG A 220 5.81 20.02 6.17
CA ARG A 220 5.62 20.32 4.74
C ARG A 220 4.48 21.28 4.44
N LEU A 221 3.84 21.81 5.48
CA LEU A 221 2.72 22.73 5.30
C LEU A 221 3.17 24.02 4.61
N THR A 222 2.33 24.49 3.71
CA THR A 222 2.43 25.83 3.14
C THR A 222 1.93 26.88 4.15
N ARG A 223 2.18 28.16 3.88
CA ARG A 223 1.67 29.25 4.75
C ARG A 223 0.15 29.34 4.77
N GLU A 224 -0.51 28.80 3.75
CA GLU A 224 -1.96 28.89 3.55
C GLU A 224 -2.72 27.71 4.20
N VAL A 225 -2.01 26.70 4.69
CA VAL A 225 -2.61 25.50 5.30
C VAL A 225 -2.14 25.36 6.73
N ILE A 226 -3.06 24.97 7.61
CA ILE A 226 -2.76 24.67 9.01
C ILE A 226 -3.21 23.23 9.34
N ALA A 227 -2.48 22.57 10.22
CA ALA A 227 -2.84 21.27 10.77
C ALA A 227 -3.36 21.45 12.19
N VAL A 228 -4.55 20.93 12.47
CA VAL A 228 -5.17 20.97 13.79
C VAL A 228 -5.38 19.53 14.29
N PRO A 229 -4.97 19.18 15.52
CA PRO A 229 -5.14 17.85 16.08
C PRO A 229 -6.59 17.38 16.09
N VAL A 230 -6.81 16.11 15.76
CA VAL A 230 -8.11 15.42 15.85
C VAL A 230 -8.05 14.44 17.02
N THR A 231 -8.97 14.58 18.00
CA THR A 231 -8.85 13.92 19.31
C THR A 231 -9.60 12.60 19.41
N ASP A 232 -10.55 12.34 18.53
CA ASP A 232 -11.42 11.14 18.55
C ASP A 232 -11.02 10.08 17.51
N LEU A 233 -9.84 10.22 16.91
CA LEU A 233 -9.22 9.21 16.06
C LEU A 233 -7.98 8.62 16.75
N PRO A 234 -7.69 7.32 16.53
CA PRO A 234 -6.49 6.70 17.08
C PRO A 234 -5.22 7.25 16.43
N THR A 235 -4.10 7.12 17.10
CA THR A 235 -2.78 7.31 16.52
C THR A 235 -2.51 6.20 15.51
N THR A 236 -1.77 6.52 14.46
CA THR A 236 -1.35 5.58 13.41
C THR A 236 0.12 5.21 13.61
N THR A 237 0.44 3.92 13.55
CA THR A 237 1.83 3.46 13.62
C THR A 237 2.44 3.39 12.22
N LEU A 238 3.51 4.13 11.99
CA LEU A 238 4.38 3.93 10.83
C LEU A 238 5.28 2.73 11.07
N ALA A 239 5.35 1.84 10.08
CA ALA A 239 6.19 0.67 10.10
C ALA A 239 7.06 0.58 8.83
N LEU A 240 8.29 0.09 8.95
CA LEU A 240 9.05 -0.39 7.82
C LEU A 240 8.69 -1.85 7.60
N GLY A 241 8.22 -2.19 6.40
CA GLY A 241 7.82 -3.54 6.03
C GLY A 241 8.68 -4.13 4.90
N TRP A 242 8.79 -5.48 4.87
CA TRP A 242 9.39 -6.25 3.78
C TRP A 242 8.87 -7.69 3.77
N LEU A 243 9.04 -8.38 2.64
CA LEU A 243 8.67 -9.80 2.53
C LEU A 243 9.67 -10.69 3.27
N PRO A 244 9.22 -11.69 4.07
CA PRO A 244 10.08 -12.61 4.81
C PRO A 244 11.09 -13.38 3.93
N GLN A 245 10.70 -13.71 2.70
CA GLN A 245 11.55 -14.40 1.72
C GLN A 245 12.62 -13.49 1.10
N ASN A 246 12.52 -12.17 1.24
CA ASN A 246 13.54 -11.24 0.78
C ASN A 246 14.62 -11.06 1.86
N SER A 247 15.60 -11.96 1.89
CA SER A 247 16.64 -12.02 2.91
C SER A 247 17.93 -11.29 2.52
N ARG A 248 17.87 -10.25 1.69
CA ARG A 248 19.02 -9.45 1.29
C ARG A 248 19.69 -8.79 2.50
N PRO A 249 21.02 -8.84 2.63
CA PRO A 249 21.76 -8.21 3.73
C PRO A 249 21.52 -6.70 3.86
N GLU A 250 21.24 -6.02 2.72
CA GLU A 250 20.96 -4.59 2.65
C GLU A 250 19.67 -4.24 3.40
N ILE A 251 18.64 -5.10 3.33
CA ILE A 251 17.38 -4.91 4.07
C ILE A 251 17.64 -4.94 5.58
N ALA A 252 18.39 -5.93 6.05
CA ALA A 252 18.73 -6.03 7.46
C ALA A 252 19.58 -4.84 7.94
N SER A 253 20.48 -4.34 7.11
CA SER A 253 21.30 -3.15 7.40
C SER A 253 20.44 -1.90 7.47
N PHE A 254 19.54 -1.71 6.51
CA PHE A 254 18.61 -0.58 6.47
C PHE A 254 17.64 -0.60 7.65
N ALA A 255 17.06 -1.76 7.95
CA ALA A 255 16.15 -1.95 9.08
C ALA A 255 16.81 -1.59 10.42
N ARG A 256 18.06 -2.01 10.66
CA ARG A 256 18.82 -1.60 11.86
C ARG A 256 19.02 -0.08 11.94
N THR A 257 19.29 0.57 10.80
CA THR A 257 19.43 2.04 10.78
C THR A 257 18.11 2.71 11.15
N VAL A 258 17.01 2.24 10.60
CA VAL A 258 15.66 2.74 10.92
C VAL A 258 15.34 2.56 12.40
N GLN A 259 15.55 1.36 12.96
CA GLN A 259 15.30 1.07 14.38
C GLN A 259 16.11 1.99 15.31
N ARG A 260 17.39 2.20 15.02
CA ARG A 260 18.24 3.10 15.81
C ARG A 260 17.69 4.53 15.82
N ILE A 261 17.29 5.05 14.67
CA ILE A 261 16.76 6.42 14.56
C ILE A 261 15.39 6.53 15.22
N ALA A 262 14.53 5.51 15.10
CA ALA A 262 13.24 5.46 15.78
C ALA A 262 13.42 5.50 17.31
N ALA A 263 14.34 4.71 17.85
CA ALA A 263 14.68 4.69 19.27
C ALA A 263 15.24 6.03 19.77
N ASP A 264 16.08 6.71 18.99
CA ASP A 264 16.62 8.02 19.35
C ASP A 264 15.53 9.10 19.35
N ARG A 265 14.61 9.09 18.40
CA ARG A 265 13.46 9.99 18.36
C ARG A 265 12.48 9.77 19.52
N GLY A 266 12.21 8.51 19.87
CA GLY A 266 11.38 8.18 21.04
C GLY A 266 11.97 8.74 22.33
N ARG A 267 13.28 8.65 22.53
CA ARG A 267 13.99 9.23 23.69
C ARG A 267 13.94 10.76 23.71
N THR A 268 14.11 11.40 22.59
CA THR A 268 14.05 12.87 22.48
C THR A 268 12.64 13.42 22.77
N ARG A 269 11.59 12.69 22.38
CA ARG A 269 10.20 13.06 22.66
C ARG A 269 9.85 12.98 24.15
N LEU A 270 10.33 11.95 24.85
CA LEU A 270 10.12 11.78 26.30
C LEU A 270 10.83 12.87 27.13
N LEU A 271 11.95 13.40 26.64
CA LEU A 271 12.69 14.47 27.31
C LEU A 271 12.16 15.88 26.99
N GLY A 272 11.33 16.03 25.97
CA GLY A 272 10.79 17.31 25.50
C GLY A 272 9.34 17.60 25.88
N GLN A 273 8.65 16.72 26.62
CA GLN A 273 7.33 17.02 27.16
C GLN A 273 7.51 17.90 28.41
N PRO A 274 6.94 19.13 28.46
CA PRO A 274 6.84 19.86 29.72
C PRO A 274 5.96 19.03 30.65
N ALA A 275 6.43 18.81 31.88
CA ALA A 275 5.65 18.18 32.94
C ALA A 275 4.34 18.95 33.11
N SER A 276 3.21 18.24 33.10
CA SER A 276 1.85 18.73 33.30
C SER A 276 1.67 19.34 34.67
#